data_ecd0b78d442f2f943f6248a499c3b1be
#
_entry.id   ecd0b78d442f2f943f6248a499c3b1be
#
_cell.length_a   1.000
_cell.length_b   1.000
_cell.length_c   1.000
_cell.angle_alpha   90.00
_cell.angle_beta   90.00
_cell.angle_gamma   90.00
#
_symmetry.space_group_name_H-M   'P 1'
#
loop_
_entity.id
_entity.type
_entity.pdbx_description
1 polymer ?
#
loop_
_entity_poly.entity_id
_entity_poly.type
_entity_poly.pdbx_seq_one_letter_code
_entity_poly.pdbx_strand_id
1 'polypeptide(L)'
;MPVPEMKYCMQCGTKLIMRYHEGEKKEIAFCEGCKDFRFPVFNTAVSMVVTNESEDRILLIKQYGRDRYILVAGYINKGEEAEHAVAREVREETGLTVSRVQFNHSHYYARSNTLLLNFTAVVDGMDVHENSEIDSYR
;
A
#
# COMPACT_ATOMS: atom_id res chain seq x y z
N MET A 1 9.05 -16.77 -2.08
CA MET A 1 8.33 -17.12 -3.33
C MET A 1 8.57 -16.04 -4.37
N PRO A 2 8.95 -16.42 -5.58
CA PRO A 2 9.16 -15.43 -6.62
C PRO A 2 7.85 -14.73 -6.99
N VAL A 3 7.95 -13.46 -7.36
CA VAL A 3 6.81 -12.69 -7.83
C VAL A 3 6.41 -13.24 -9.22
N PRO A 4 5.11 -13.53 -9.45
CA PRO A 4 4.68 -14.00 -10.76
C PRO A 4 4.99 -12.95 -11.83
N GLU A 5 5.59 -13.40 -12.93
CA GLU A 5 5.83 -12.52 -14.08
C GLU A 5 4.53 -12.27 -14.82
N MET A 6 4.38 -11.06 -15.35
CA MET A 6 3.25 -10.73 -16.20
C MET A 6 3.41 -11.46 -17.54
N LYS A 7 2.47 -12.34 -17.88
CA LYS A 7 2.54 -13.14 -19.10
C LYS A 7 1.72 -12.57 -20.25
N TYR A 8 0.70 -11.81 -19.94
CA TYR A 8 -0.23 -11.27 -20.93
C TYR A 8 -0.39 -9.77 -20.76
N CYS A 9 -0.59 -9.09 -21.88
CA CYS A 9 -0.81 -7.64 -21.85
C CYS A 9 -2.12 -7.32 -21.14
N MET A 10 -2.05 -6.47 -20.13
CA MET A 10 -3.25 -6.06 -19.39
C MET A 10 -4.20 -5.18 -20.22
N GLN A 11 -3.72 -4.65 -21.35
CA GLN A 11 -4.50 -3.77 -22.20
C GLN A 11 -5.24 -4.54 -23.30
N CYS A 12 -4.57 -5.49 -23.97
CA CYS A 12 -5.18 -6.18 -25.12
C CYS A 12 -5.16 -7.70 -25.00
N GLY A 13 -4.56 -8.26 -23.97
CA GLY A 13 -4.54 -9.71 -23.74
C GLY A 13 -3.50 -10.48 -24.55
N THR A 14 -2.72 -9.84 -25.40
CA THR A 14 -1.68 -10.50 -26.20
C THR A 14 -0.60 -11.07 -25.28
N LYS A 15 -0.12 -12.27 -25.58
CA LYS A 15 0.99 -12.86 -24.82
C LYS A 15 2.24 -12.02 -25.00
N LEU A 16 2.88 -11.65 -23.89
CA LEU A 16 4.06 -10.80 -23.89
C LEU A 16 5.30 -11.57 -24.27
N ILE A 17 6.24 -10.88 -24.94
CA ILE A 17 7.57 -11.38 -25.24
C ILE A 17 8.60 -10.50 -24.51
N MET A 18 9.83 -10.98 -24.41
CA MET A 18 10.90 -10.17 -23.84
C MET A 18 11.62 -9.42 -24.96
N ARG A 19 11.88 -8.14 -24.76
CA ARG A 19 12.59 -7.30 -25.70
C ARG A 19 13.53 -6.36 -24.96
N TYR A 20 14.71 -6.13 -25.51
CA TYR A 20 15.69 -5.23 -24.92
C TYR A 20 15.18 -3.79 -24.94
N HIS A 21 15.23 -3.13 -23.78
CA HIS A 21 14.84 -1.74 -23.61
C HIS A 21 16.10 -0.88 -23.47
N GLU A 22 16.33 0.02 -24.41
CA GLU A 22 17.55 0.83 -24.46
C GLU A 22 17.71 1.71 -23.22
N GLY A 23 16.65 2.35 -22.77
CA GLY A 23 16.68 3.24 -21.61
C GLY A 23 16.98 2.52 -20.31
N GLU A 24 16.38 1.33 -20.12
CA GLU A 24 16.57 0.55 -18.89
C GLU A 24 17.77 -0.40 -18.98
N LYS A 25 18.33 -0.58 -20.18
CA LYS A 25 19.50 -1.44 -20.42
C LYS A 25 19.30 -2.88 -19.96
N LYS A 26 18.09 -3.41 -20.19
CA LYS A 26 17.74 -4.78 -19.87
C LYS A 26 16.50 -5.20 -20.67
N GLU A 27 16.21 -6.50 -20.66
CA GLU A 27 15.02 -7.01 -21.30
C GLU A 27 13.79 -6.73 -20.43
N ILE A 28 12.74 -6.23 -21.06
CA ILE A 28 11.45 -5.94 -20.42
C ILE A 28 10.35 -6.55 -21.27
N ALA A 29 9.26 -6.96 -20.63
CA ALA A 29 8.10 -7.51 -21.32
C ALA A 29 7.58 -6.49 -22.36
N PHE A 30 7.26 -6.99 -23.54
CA PHE A 30 6.83 -6.16 -24.66
C PHE A 30 5.57 -6.76 -25.29
N CYS A 31 4.59 -5.92 -25.59
CA CYS A 31 3.37 -6.32 -26.28
C CYS A 31 3.46 -5.99 -27.77
N GLU A 32 3.49 -7.02 -28.58
CA GLU A 32 3.53 -6.82 -30.03
C GLU A 32 2.21 -6.28 -30.60
N GLY A 33 1.11 -6.55 -29.92
CA GLY A 33 -0.19 -6.03 -30.32
C GLY A 33 -0.33 -4.54 -30.10
N CYS A 34 0.08 -4.05 -28.93
CA CYS A 34 0.06 -2.61 -28.60
C CYS A 34 1.33 -1.89 -29.06
N LYS A 35 2.39 -2.64 -29.38
CA LYS A 35 3.71 -2.12 -29.75
C LYS A 35 4.30 -1.25 -28.64
N ASP A 36 4.23 -1.75 -27.41
CA ASP A 36 4.67 -1.00 -26.24
C ASP A 36 5.19 -1.93 -25.16
N PHE A 37 6.09 -1.40 -24.33
CA PHE A 37 6.65 -2.14 -23.21
C PHE A 37 5.64 -2.22 -22.05
N ARG A 38 5.75 -3.29 -21.26
CA ARG A 38 4.93 -3.49 -20.07
C ARG A 38 5.84 -3.72 -18.89
N PHE A 39 5.93 -2.71 -18.05
CA PHE A 39 6.75 -2.75 -16.84
C PHE A 39 6.05 -3.59 -15.78
N PRO A 40 6.81 -4.09 -14.77
CA PRO A 40 6.23 -4.94 -13.73
C PRO A 40 5.04 -4.29 -13.03
N VAL A 41 4.04 -5.10 -12.75
CA VAL A 41 2.84 -4.65 -12.01
C VAL A 41 2.91 -5.24 -10.61
N PHE A 42 2.72 -4.39 -9.61
CA PHE A 42 2.68 -4.80 -8.22
C PHE A 42 1.72 -3.88 -7.45
N ASN A 43 1.28 -4.38 -6.30
CA ASN A 43 0.38 -3.60 -5.45
C ASN A 43 1.17 -2.55 -4.68
N THR A 44 0.52 -1.43 -4.39
CA THR A 44 1.08 -0.39 -3.53
C THR A 44 0.15 -0.16 -2.36
N ALA A 45 0.73 -0.14 -1.17
CA ALA A 45 -0.02 0.00 0.07
C ALA A 45 0.73 0.88 1.05
N VAL A 46 0.01 1.40 2.02
CA VAL A 46 0.60 2.16 3.12
C VAL A 46 0.34 1.42 4.43
N SER A 47 1.26 1.54 5.36
CA SER A 47 1.06 1.17 6.75
C SER A 47 1.41 2.37 7.60
N MET A 48 0.73 2.56 8.71
CA MET A 48 0.93 3.75 9.52
C MET A 48 1.15 3.40 10.98
N VAL A 49 2.17 4.04 11.56
CA VAL A 49 2.27 4.17 13.00
C VAL A 49 1.41 5.38 13.35
N VAL A 50 0.21 5.12 13.88
CA VAL A 50 -0.72 6.19 14.28
C VAL A 50 -0.39 6.59 15.70
N THR A 51 -0.05 7.84 15.92
CA THR A 51 0.39 8.34 17.21
C THR A 51 -0.34 9.64 17.58
N ASN A 52 -0.39 9.95 18.87
CA ASN A 52 -0.96 11.20 19.37
C ASN A 52 0.06 12.36 19.21
N GLU A 53 -0.37 13.56 19.52
CA GLU A 53 0.47 14.78 19.37
C GLU A 53 1.79 14.69 20.13
N SER A 54 1.79 14.13 21.32
CA SER A 54 3.01 13.99 22.13
C SER A 54 3.86 12.79 21.71
N GLU A 55 3.39 11.97 20.77
CA GLU A 55 4.08 10.80 20.23
C GLU A 55 4.48 9.78 21.32
N ASP A 56 3.70 9.69 22.39
CA ASP A 56 3.91 8.74 23.48
C ASP A 56 2.95 7.54 23.46
N ARG A 57 2.01 7.53 22.49
CA ARG A 57 1.06 6.43 22.33
C ARG A 57 0.94 6.04 20.86
N ILE A 58 0.80 4.74 20.62
CA ILE A 58 0.62 4.16 19.30
C ILE A 58 -0.70 3.41 19.26
N LEU A 59 -1.46 3.62 18.20
CA LEU A 59 -2.71 2.88 17.98
C LEU A 59 -2.43 1.56 17.27
N LEU A 60 -2.93 0.50 17.84
CA LEU A 60 -2.92 -0.83 17.22
C LEU A 60 -4.37 -1.31 17.11
N ILE A 61 -4.67 -2.05 16.07
CA ILE A 61 -6.02 -2.54 15.80
C ILE A 61 -6.03 -4.04 15.60
N LYS A 62 -7.20 -4.65 15.82
CA LYS A 62 -7.48 -6.03 15.40
C LYS A 62 -8.54 -5.96 14.33
N GLN A 63 -8.36 -6.76 13.27
CA GLN A 63 -9.27 -6.79 12.14
C GLN A 63 -9.60 -8.22 11.73
N TYR A 64 -10.79 -8.39 11.17
CA TYR A 64 -11.22 -9.62 10.51
C TYR A 64 -11.09 -10.87 11.36
N GLY A 65 -11.40 -10.76 12.66
CA GLY A 65 -11.38 -11.89 13.60
C GLY A 65 -10.00 -12.41 13.95
N ARG A 66 -8.94 -11.75 13.55
CA ARG A 66 -7.56 -12.16 13.86
C ARG A 66 -7.22 -11.81 15.30
N ASP A 67 -6.43 -12.67 15.94
CA ASP A 67 -6.13 -12.58 17.35
C ASP A 67 -4.81 -11.85 17.65
N ARG A 68 -4.45 -10.85 16.87
CA ARG A 68 -3.31 -10.00 17.21
C ARG A 68 -3.51 -8.58 16.71
N TYR A 69 -2.87 -7.67 17.43
CA TYR A 69 -2.90 -6.26 17.08
C TYR A 69 -1.91 -5.96 15.98
N ILE A 70 -2.31 -5.13 15.04
CA ILE A 70 -1.49 -4.70 13.89
C ILE A 70 -1.57 -3.19 13.74
N LEU A 71 -0.66 -2.65 12.94
CA LEU A 71 -0.72 -1.27 12.52
C LEU A 71 -1.88 -1.07 11.54
N VAL A 72 -2.39 0.14 11.47
CA VAL A 72 -3.38 0.52 10.44
C VAL A 72 -2.69 0.43 9.08
N ALA A 73 -3.36 -0.13 8.10
CA ALA A 73 -2.79 -0.30 6.75
C ALA A 73 -3.90 -0.34 5.71
N GLY A 74 -3.56 -0.04 4.46
CA GLY A 74 -4.50 -0.11 3.35
C GLY A 74 -3.84 0.14 2.02
N TYR A 75 -4.56 -0.17 0.95
CA TYR A 75 -4.04 0.02 -0.41
C TYR A 75 -4.18 1.48 -0.86
N ILE A 76 -3.22 1.91 -1.67
CA ILE A 76 -3.27 3.22 -2.31
C ILE A 76 -4.20 3.10 -3.52
N ASN A 77 -5.13 4.02 -3.67
CA ASN A 77 -6.03 4.04 -4.81
C ASN A 77 -5.34 4.65 -6.03
N LYS A 78 -5.77 4.23 -7.21
CA LYS A 78 -5.25 4.80 -8.45
C LYS A 78 -5.50 6.31 -8.46
N GLY A 79 -4.43 7.08 -8.72
CA GLY A 79 -4.52 8.53 -8.76
C GLY A 79 -4.36 9.22 -7.41
N GLU A 80 -4.10 8.45 -6.35
CA GLU A 80 -3.95 8.97 -5.00
C GLU A 80 -2.47 9.01 -4.61
N GLU A 81 -2.03 10.10 -3.97
CA GLU A 81 -0.70 10.14 -3.37
C GLU A 81 -0.69 9.31 -2.08
N ALA A 82 0.50 8.79 -1.74
CA ALA A 82 0.65 7.94 -0.56
C ALA A 82 0.23 8.66 0.74
N GLU A 83 0.56 9.94 0.88
CA GLU A 83 0.20 10.74 2.06
C GLU A 83 -1.31 10.88 2.21
N HIS A 84 -2.02 11.06 1.10
CA HIS A 84 -3.49 11.10 1.10
C HIS A 84 -4.09 9.75 1.47
N ALA A 85 -3.47 8.66 0.98
CA ALA A 85 -3.90 7.31 1.33
C ALA A 85 -3.78 7.08 2.83
N VAL A 86 -2.69 7.55 3.44
CA VAL A 86 -2.49 7.46 4.89
C VAL A 86 -3.64 8.13 5.64
N ALA A 87 -3.91 9.39 5.32
CA ALA A 87 -4.96 10.16 6.00
C ALA A 87 -6.35 9.52 5.78
N ARG A 88 -6.63 9.09 4.56
CA ARG A 88 -7.90 8.44 4.21
C ARG A 88 -8.10 7.13 4.98
N GLU A 89 -7.09 6.25 4.96
CA GLU A 89 -7.19 4.95 5.64
C GLU A 89 -7.33 5.11 7.15
N VAL A 90 -6.60 6.03 7.76
CA VAL A 90 -6.74 6.31 9.19
C VAL A 90 -8.17 6.76 9.50
N ARG A 91 -8.71 7.67 8.71
CA ARG A 91 -10.07 8.17 8.91
C ARG A 91 -11.13 7.09 8.70
N GLU A 92 -10.98 6.29 7.63
CA GLU A 92 -11.94 5.22 7.32
C GLU A 92 -11.94 4.14 8.40
N GLU A 93 -10.77 3.75 8.86
CA GLU A 93 -10.65 2.63 9.80
C GLU A 93 -10.85 3.04 11.26
N THR A 94 -10.46 4.25 11.63
CA THR A 94 -10.48 4.67 13.05
C THR A 94 -11.37 5.86 13.35
N GLY A 95 -11.77 6.62 12.35
CA GLY A 95 -12.52 7.88 12.54
C GLY A 95 -11.64 9.06 12.92
N LEU A 96 -10.34 8.85 13.07
CA LEU A 96 -9.42 9.92 13.51
C LEU A 96 -8.99 10.80 12.34
N THR A 97 -8.66 12.05 12.67
CA THR A 97 -8.16 13.02 11.69
C THR A 97 -6.66 13.16 11.84
N VAL A 98 -5.94 12.95 10.73
CA VAL A 98 -4.49 13.06 10.69
C VAL A 98 -4.10 14.54 10.53
N SER A 99 -3.23 15.02 11.43
CA SER A 99 -2.73 16.40 11.38
C SER A 99 -1.36 16.50 10.73
N ARG A 100 -0.56 15.42 10.77
CA ARG A 100 0.79 15.41 10.23
C ARG A 100 1.15 14.01 9.78
N VAL A 101 1.85 13.91 8.63
CA VAL A 101 2.29 12.64 8.05
C VAL A 101 3.79 12.73 7.77
N GLN A 102 4.52 11.69 8.14
CA GLN A 102 5.96 11.61 7.88
C GLN A 102 6.31 10.23 7.33
N PHE A 103 7.02 10.19 6.21
CA PHE A 103 7.50 8.95 5.63
C PHE A 103 8.64 8.37 6.46
N ASN A 104 8.58 7.06 6.75
CA ASN A 104 9.62 6.36 7.51
C ASN A 104 10.51 5.51 6.61
N HIS A 105 9.94 4.52 5.94
CA HIS A 105 10.67 3.60 5.06
C HIS A 105 9.71 2.81 4.19
N SER A 106 10.25 2.11 3.20
CA SER A 106 9.45 1.20 2.38
C SER A 106 9.95 -0.23 2.56
N HIS A 107 9.07 -1.18 2.28
CA HIS A 107 9.38 -2.60 2.33
C HIS A 107 8.58 -3.33 1.26
N TYR A 108 9.23 -4.21 0.50
CA TYR A 108 8.54 -4.99 -0.51
C TYR A 108 8.23 -6.38 0.02
N TYR A 109 6.94 -6.72 0.05
CA TYR A 109 6.46 -8.04 0.45
C TYR A 109 6.29 -8.92 -0.77
N ALA A 110 7.23 -9.83 -0.98
CA ALA A 110 7.20 -10.73 -2.13
C ALA A 110 5.97 -11.66 -2.10
N ARG A 111 5.55 -12.07 -0.91
CA ARG A 111 4.42 -13.00 -0.74
C ARG A 111 3.12 -12.44 -1.33
N SER A 112 2.88 -11.15 -1.19
CA SER A 112 1.68 -10.49 -1.70
C SER A 112 1.95 -9.59 -2.89
N ASN A 113 3.20 -9.55 -3.39
CA ASN A 113 3.61 -8.67 -4.48
C ASN A 113 3.22 -7.22 -4.19
N THR A 114 3.58 -6.73 -3.00
CA THR A 114 3.16 -5.42 -2.52
C THR A 114 4.35 -4.58 -2.07
N LEU A 115 4.47 -3.39 -2.62
CA LEU A 115 5.36 -2.36 -2.08
C LEU A 115 4.62 -1.63 -0.97
N LEU A 116 5.13 -1.75 0.25
CA LEU A 116 4.52 -1.14 1.43
C LEU A 116 5.32 0.09 1.84
N LEU A 117 4.64 1.23 1.91
CA LEU A 117 5.23 2.49 2.34
C LEU A 117 4.77 2.78 3.76
N ASN A 118 5.71 2.84 4.70
CA ASN A 118 5.39 3.05 6.11
C ASN A 118 5.52 4.51 6.49
N PHE A 119 4.51 5.02 7.19
CA PHE A 119 4.42 6.41 7.63
C PHE A 119 4.15 6.50 9.12
N THR A 120 4.53 7.61 9.71
CA THR A 120 4.01 8.02 11.01
C THR A 120 2.90 9.02 10.76
N ALA A 121 1.73 8.76 11.32
CA ALA A 121 0.56 9.62 11.19
C ALA A 121 0.19 10.15 12.57
N VAL A 122 0.32 11.46 12.76
CA VAL A 122 -0.06 12.11 14.02
C VAL A 122 -1.51 12.54 13.93
N VAL A 123 -2.30 12.18 14.96
CA VAL A 123 -3.73 12.46 15.00
C VAL A 123 -4.05 13.42 16.16
N ASP A 124 -5.18 14.16 16.01
CA ASP A 124 -5.60 15.16 16.99
C ASP A 124 -6.20 14.57 18.25
N GLY A 125 -6.57 13.32 18.25
CA GLY A 125 -7.14 12.63 19.39
C GLY A 125 -7.02 11.15 19.19
N MET A 126 -7.42 10.38 20.21
CA MET A 126 -7.35 8.92 20.16
C MET A 126 -8.72 8.30 20.42
N ASP A 127 -9.78 9.03 20.09
CA ASP A 127 -11.15 8.55 20.23
C ASP A 127 -11.57 7.74 19.02
N VAL A 128 -11.21 6.48 19.03
CA VAL A 128 -11.41 5.55 17.91
C VAL A 128 -12.82 5.01 17.89
N HIS A 129 -13.41 4.97 16.70
CA HIS A 129 -14.72 4.37 16.47
C HIS A 129 -14.56 3.02 15.79
N GLU A 130 -15.04 1.95 16.42
CA GLU A 130 -15.04 0.62 15.82
C GLU A 130 -16.03 0.58 14.65
N ASN A 131 -15.71 -0.21 13.64
CA ASN A 131 -16.55 -0.35 12.45
C ASN A 131 -16.46 -1.79 11.92
N SER A 132 -16.97 -2.04 10.73
CA SER A 132 -16.99 -3.38 10.13
C SER A 132 -15.60 -3.97 9.86
N GLU A 133 -14.58 -3.16 9.82
CA GLU A 133 -13.21 -3.61 9.54
C GLU A 133 -12.36 -3.76 10.81
N ILE A 134 -12.73 -3.07 11.90
CA ILE A 134 -11.98 -3.08 13.14
C ILE A 134 -12.76 -3.81 14.24
N ASP A 135 -12.18 -4.91 14.75
CA ASP A 135 -12.77 -5.69 15.83
C ASP A 135 -12.52 -5.03 17.20
N SER A 136 -11.32 -4.47 17.39
CA SER A 136 -10.93 -3.79 18.62
C SER A 136 -9.71 -2.91 18.38
N TYR A 137 -9.40 -2.05 19.36
CA TYR A 137 -8.24 -1.15 19.25
C TYR A 137 -7.52 -1.04 20.60
N ARG A 138 -6.29 -0.46 20.52
CA ARG A 138 -5.44 -0.39 21.72
C ARG A 138 -4.52 0.80 21.68
#